data_35b60bc0d84bf91090318d0ed5dc38d4
#
_entry.id   35b60bc0d84bf91090318d0ed5dc38d4
#
_cell.length_a   1.000
_cell.length_b   1.000
_cell.length_c   1.000
_cell.angle_alpha   90.00
_cell.angle_beta   90.00
_cell.angle_gamma   90.00
#
_symmetry.space_group_name_H-M   'P 1'
#
loop_
_entity.id
_entity.type
_entity.pdbx_description
1 polymer ?
#
loop_
_entity_poly.entity_id
_entity_poly.type
_entity_poly.pdbx_seq_one_letter_code
_entity_poly.pdbx_strand_id
1 'polypeptide(L)'
;MTASTPHPGPHGRCPGPLDLDSTAQLMHRIGSRLGTALHSIGARGGHPYPTTRRSGTRSPVLVAVAHGSRDPEALRTVTALLDRVRALRPGLSVRLGHIELNEPLLPDTLAETEAALRTGRPAAPGPGPGAGTGGSGAAAHGAVLVPLLLSRGYHVKHDIPRILAGSAPALRAVVAAPLGPHPLLAEALHARLTEAAGAPRGPEGGLDGYDGVVLAAAGSRDPDGARDTGRTARLLGARLGGIPVLPAYASAAAPTVPEAVRELRARGCRRVAVASYFTAPGRFATLCAQAAPDGLAAAPLGAHTAMARLVLHRYDEALAAAAPPAARTSPLRTAPTRPGSASAA
;
A
#
# COMPACT_ATOMS: atom_id res chain seq x y z
N MET A 1 -15.19 48.03 61.35
CA MET A 1 -16.09 47.77 60.21
C MET A 1 -15.23 47.67 58.99
N THR A 2 -14.75 46.46 58.62
CA THR A 2 -13.82 46.23 57.49
C THR A 2 -14.50 45.28 56.53
N ALA A 3 -14.73 45.77 55.32
CA ALA A 3 -15.32 44.98 54.25
C ALA A 3 -14.25 44.11 53.58
N SER A 4 -14.46 42.79 53.58
CA SER A 4 -13.67 41.83 52.81
C SER A 4 -14.19 41.73 51.39
N THR A 5 -13.31 41.96 50.41
CA THR A 5 -13.50 41.70 49.00
C THR A 5 -13.23 40.21 48.68
N PRO A 6 -14.01 39.55 47.86
CA PRO A 6 -13.73 38.15 47.45
C PRO A 6 -12.73 38.11 46.29
N HIS A 7 -11.79 37.18 46.38
CA HIS A 7 -10.83 36.81 45.36
C HIS A 7 -11.55 36.04 44.21
N PRO A 8 -11.21 36.28 42.93
CA PRO A 8 -11.67 35.43 41.81
C PRO A 8 -10.81 34.19 41.71
N GLY A 9 -11.45 32.99 41.62
CA GLY A 9 -10.84 31.72 41.38
C GLY A 9 -10.28 31.58 39.94
N PRO A 10 -9.42 30.57 39.70
CA PRO A 10 -8.71 30.44 38.44
C PRO A 10 -9.63 29.97 37.31
N HIS A 11 -9.68 30.74 36.25
CA HIS A 11 -10.34 30.41 35.00
C HIS A 11 -9.69 29.15 34.38
N GLY A 12 -10.50 28.10 34.18
CA GLY A 12 -10.12 26.92 33.40
C GLY A 12 -9.77 27.33 31.97
N ARG A 13 -8.56 27.02 31.55
CA ARG A 13 -8.12 27.13 30.15
C ARG A 13 -8.85 26.08 29.32
N CYS A 14 -9.63 26.52 28.37
CA CYS A 14 -10.05 25.69 27.26
C CYS A 14 -8.82 25.15 26.51
N PRO A 15 -8.77 23.88 26.12
CA PRO A 15 -7.69 23.37 25.26
C PRO A 15 -7.79 24.07 23.90
N GLY A 16 -6.71 24.75 23.53
CA GLY A 16 -6.52 25.39 22.22
C GLY A 16 -6.50 24.37 21.08
N PRO A 17 -6.55 24.84 19.83
CA PRO A 17 -6.57 23.99 18.66
C PRO A 17 -5.32 23.10 18.64
N LEU A 18 -5.55 21.79 18.42
CA LEU A 18 -4.53 20.74 18.39
C LEU A 18 -3.45 21.06 17.35
N ASP A 19 -2.23 21.13 17.84
CA ASP A 19 -1.00 21.47 17.13
C ASP A 19 -0.78 20.54 15.94
N LEU A 20 -0.97 21.04 14.73
CA LEU A 20 -0.74 20.36 13.46
C LEU A 20 0.76 20.19 13.12
N ASP A 21 1.63 20.80 13.91
CA ASP A 21 3.08 20.75 13.75
C ASP A 21 3.73 19.42 14.17
N SER A 22 3.02 18.59 14.90
CA SER A 22 3.54 17.31 15.41
C SER A 22 3.96 16.33 14.29
N THR A 23 3.24 16.30 13.17
CA THR A 23 3.57 15.43 12.05
C THR A 23 4.72 15.98 11.22
N ALA A 24 4.77 17.31 11.05
CA ALA A 24 5.87 17.98 10.35
C ALA A 24 7.17 17.94 11.17
N GLN A 25 7.10 18.09 12.48
CA GLN A 25 8.26 17.98 13.38
C GLN A 25 8.76 16.54 13.50
N LEU A 26 7.87 15.53 13.45
CA LEU A 26 8.25 14.13 13.39
C LEU A 26 8.96 13.82 12.06
N MET A 27 8.45 14.34 10.95
CA MET A 27 9.08 14.23 9.62
C MET A 27 10.47 14.89 9.59
N HIS A 28 10.64 16.04 10.26
CA HIS A 28 11.94 16.72 10.33
C HIS A 28 12.95 15.95 11.19
N ARG A 29 12.53 15.33 12.29
CA ARG A 29 13.39 14.49 13.15
C ARG A 29 13.85 13.20 12.47
N ILE A 30 13.02 12.61 11.63
CA ILE A 30 13.39 11.43 10.82
C ILE A 30 14.39 11.85 9.73
N GLY A 31 14.16 12.98 9.08
CA GLY A 31 15.06 13.52 8.05
C GLY A 31 16.47 13.86 8.60
N SER A 32 16.57 14.39 9.82
CA SER A 32 17.85 14.79 10.41
C SER A 32 18.70 13.63 10.93
N ARG A 33 18.09 12.52 11.37
CA ARG A 33 18.85 11.30 11.76
C ARG A 33 19.38 10.51 10.58
N LEU A 34 18.73 10.58 9.41
CA LEU A 34 19.19 9.94 8.17
C LEU A 34 20.20 10.80 7.40
N GLY A 35 20.20 12.12 7.61
CA GLY A 35 21.11 13.05 6.90
C GLY A 35 22.59 12.90 7.25
N THR A 36 22.93 12.33 8.40
CA THR A 36 24.32 12.18 8.85
C THR A 36 25.01 10.92 8.27
N ALA A 37 24.25 9.96 7.74
CA ALA A 37 24.79 8.73 7.17
C ALA A 37 25.05 8.81 5.65
N LEU A 38 24.66 9.88 4.96
CA LEU A 38 24.60 9.93 3.48
C LEU A 38 25.73 10.73 2.80
N HIS A 39 26.82 11.10 3.52
CA HIS A 39 27.87 11.92 2.90
C HIS A 39 28.95 11.13 2.14
N SER A 40 28.79 9.85 1.88
CA SER A 40 29.83 9.06 1.23
C SER A 40 29.33 7.98 0.27
N ILE A 41 28.48 8.24 -0.69
CA ILE A 41 28.36 7.31 -1.84
C ILE A 41 28.01 8.08 -3.10
N GLY A 42 29.02 8.25 -3.95
CA GLY A 42 28.91 8.72 -5.32
C GLY A 42 28.17 7.75 -6.22
N ALA A 43 27.52 8.30 -7.21
CA ALA A 43 26.76 7.63 -8.26
C ALA A 43 27.57 6.53 -8.96
N ARG A 44 27.00 5.33 -9.06
CA ARG A 44 27.37 4.34 -10.07
C ARG A 44 26.15 3.61 -10.59
N GLY A 45 26.06 3.64 -11.91
CA GLY A 45 25.15 3.11 -12.87
C GLY A 45 24.33 1.87 -12.55
N GLY A 46 23.09 1.90 -13.05
CA GLY A 46 22.19 0.77 -13.08
C GLY A 46 22.75 -0.42 -13.87
N HIS A 47 22.66 -1.59 -13.26
CA HIS A 47 22.97 -2.85 -13.95
C HIS A 47 21.67 -3.60 -14.26
N PRO A 48 21.50 -4.07 -15.50
CA PRO A 48 20.33 -4.86 -15.88
C PRO A 48 20.39 -6.27 -15.25
N TYR A 49 19.25 -6.73 -14.76
CA TYR A 49 19.10 -8.09 -14.22
C TYR A 49 19.18 -9.16 -15.33
N PRO A 50 20.01 -10.18 -15.21
CA PRO A 50 19.99 -11.31 -16.14
C PRO A 50 18.83 -12.26 -15.79
N THR A 51 17.89 -12.40 -16.71
CA THR A 51 16.81 -13.41 -16.61
C THR A 51 17.13 -14.58 -17.53
N THR A 52 17.68 -15.61 -16.97
CA THR A 52 17.53 -16.96 -17.55
C THR A 52 16.59 -17.75 -16.66
N ARG A 53 15.40 -18.08 -17.15
CA ARG A 53 14.47 -19.04 -16.55
C ARG A 53 15.15 -20.40 -16.50
N ARG A 54 15.85 -20.69 -15.40
CA ARG A 54 16.27 -22.04 -15.07
C ARG A 54 15.31 -22.63 -14.06
N SER A 55 14.79 -23.82 -14.35
CA SER A 55 13.99 -24.65 -13.43
C SER A 55 14.70 -24.76 -12.09
N GLY A 56 14.06 -24.31 -11.01
CA GLY A 56 14.61 -24.38 -9.66
C GLY A 56 14.82 -23.02 -8.95
N THR A 57 14.56 -21.90 -9.61
CA THR A 57 14.71 -20.56 -8.96
C THR A 57 13.55 -20.30 -8.00
N ARG A 58 13.88 -20.14 -6.71
CA ARG A 58 12.92 -19.68 -5.70
C ARG A 58 12.34 -18.33 -6.14
N SER A 59 11.02 -18.15 -5.98
CA SER A 59 10.38 -16.84 -6.20
C SER A 59 11.02 -15.79 -5.29
N PRO A 60 11.21 -14.54 -5.75
CA PRO A 60 11.65 -13.45 -4.90
C PRO A 60 10.81 -13.30 -3.65
N VAL A 61 11.40 -12.82 -2.57
CA VAL A 61 10.68 -12.59 -1.31
C VAL A 61 9.73 -11.41 -1.47
N LEU A 62 8.46 -11.57 -1.08
CA LEU A 62 7.54 -10.45 -0.94
C LEU A 62 7.80 -9.76 0.41
N VAL A 63 8.23 -8.51 0.38
CA VAL A 63 8.33 -7.65 1.57
C VAL A 63 7.17 -6.67 1.54
N ALA A 64 6.15 -6.94 2.36
CA ALA A 64 5.04 -6.01 2.55
C ALA A 64 5.52 -4.83 3.40
N VAL A 65 5.26 -3.60 2.93
CA VAL A 65 5.69 -2.38 3.61
C VAL A 65 4.49 -1.64 4.13
N ALA A 66 4.27 -1.69 5.45
CA ALA A 66 3.22 -0.95 6.12
C ALA A 66 3.75 0.38 6.68
N HIS A 67 2.85 1.37 6.86
CA HIS A 67 3.23 2.64 7.49
C HIS A 67 3.64 2.42 8.95
N GLY A 68 2.87 1.64 9.67
CA GLY A 68 2.89 1.50 11.11
C GLY A 68 1.75 2.28 11.79
N SER A 69 1.40 1.90 13.00
CA SER A 69 0.31 2.50 13.78
C SER A 69 0.52 2.26 15.26
N ARG A 70 0.08 3.23 16.10
CA ARG A 70 0.00 3.04 17.56
C ARG A 70 -1.21 2.20 17.97
N ASP A 71 -2.15 1.99 17.08
CA ASP A 71 -3.31 1.14 17.32
C ASP A 71 -2.89 -0.34 17.19
N PRO A 72 -3.00 -1.16 18.24
CA PRO A 72 -2.62 -2.57 18.21
C PRO A 72 -3.47 -3.39 17.22
N GLU A 73 -4.72 -2.97 16.95
CA GLU A 73 -5.57 -3.61 15.95
C GLU A 73 -5.02 -3.46 14.52
N ALA A 74 -4.28 -2.38 14.25
CA ALA A 74 -3.65 -2.19 12.95
C ALA A 74 -2.65 -3.30 12.64
N LEU A 75 -1.78 -3.64 13.60
CA LEU A 75 -0.80 -4.72 13.43
C LEU A 75 -1.49 -6.07 13.24
N ARG A 76 -2.52 -6.37 14.05
CA ARG A 76 -3.31 -7.61 13.90
C ARG A 76 -3.96 -7.69 12.52
N THR A 77 -4.53 -6.59 12.06
CA THR A 77 -5.19 -6.49 10.75
C THR A 77 -4.20 -6.72 9.60
N VAL A 78 -3.03 -6.10 9.65
CA VAL A 78 -1.98 -6.28 8.63
C VAL A 78 -1.45 -7.71 8.65
N THR A 79 -1.21 -8.28 9.83
CA THR A 79 -0.78 -9.68 9.97
C THR A 79 -1.82 -10.63 9.36
N ALA A 80 -3.09 -10.46 9.67
CA ALA A 80 -4.18 -11.27 9.10
C ALA A 80 -4.28 -11.11 7.55
N LEU A 81 -4.01 -9.91 7.02
CA LEU A 81 -3.92 -9.71 5.57
C LEU A 81 -2.79 -10.54 4.97
N LEU A 82 -1.60 -10.53 5.58
CA LEU A 82 -0.46 -11.29 5.08
C LEU A 82 -0.64 -12.80 5.23
N ASP A 83 -1.34 -13.27 6.27
CA ASP A 83 -1.71 -14.69 6.38
C ASP A 83 -2.63 -15.11 5.24
N ARG A 84 -3.53 -14.25 4.83
CA ARG A 84 -4.38 -14.48 3.65
C ARG A 84 -3.58 -14.47 2.35
N VAL A 85 -2.57 -13.60 2.23
CA VAL A 85 -1.61 -13.62 1.10
C VAL A 85 -0.87 -14.95 1.04
N ARG A 86 -0.36 -15.45 2.19
CA ARG A 86 0.32 -16.75 2.29
C ARG A 86 -0.61 -17.91 1.91
N ALA A 87 -1.86 -17.86 2.38
CA ALA A 87 -2.88 -18.87 2.02
C ALA A 87 -3.20 -18.89 0.53
N LEU A 88 -3.25 -17.73 -0.15
CA LEU A 88 -3.50 -17.62 -1.58
C LEU A 88 -2.30 -18.05 -2.45
N ARG A 89 -1.08 -17.96 -1.91
CA ARG A 89 0.15 -18.38 -2.61
C ARG A 89 1.08 -19.15 -1.68
N PRO A 90 0.79 -20.41 -1.41
CA PRO A 90 1.67 -21.28 -0.63
C PRO A 90 3.07 -21.36 -1.23
N GLY A 91 4.08 -21.32 -0.39
CA GLY A 91 5.49 -21.34 -0.81
C GLY A 91 6.09 -19.97 -1.16
N LEU A 92 5.31 -18.89 -1.27
CA LEU A 92 5.84 -17.54 -1.35
C LEU A 92 6.34 -17.10 0.03
N SER A 93 7.62 -16.71 0.10
CA SER A 93 8.15 -16.08 1.32
C SER A 93 7.59 -14.68 1.46
N VAL A 94 6.86 -14.41 2.54
CA VAL A 94 6.22 -13.11 2.81
C VAL A 94 6.72 -12.56 4.14
N ARG A 95 7.32 -11.37 4.11
CA ARG A 95 7.81 -10.63 5.27
C ARG A 95 7.05 -9.31 5.43
N LEU A 96 7.07 -8.75 6.63
CA LEU A 96 6.50 -7.45 6.96
C LEU A 96 7.61 -6.53 7.46
N GLY A 97 7.62 -5.30 6.98
CA GLY A 97 8.42 -4.23 7.53
C GLY A 97 7.60 -2.96 7.65
N HIS A 98 7.87 -2.16 8.67
CA HIS A 98 7.17 -0.90 8.90
C HIS A 98 8.08 0.28 8.59
N ILE A 99 7.48 1.36 8.06
CA ILE A 99 8.21 2.61 7.83
C ILE A 99 8.54 3.25 9.18
N GLU A 100 7.58 3.18 10.13
CA GLU A 100 7.72 3.74 11.47
C GLU A 100 6.78 3.04 12.48
N LEU A 101 6.88 3.40 13.76
CA LEU A 101 5.97 3.10 14.87
C LEU A 101 5.91 1.63 15.33
N ASN A 102 6.12 0.66 14.48
CA ASN A 102 6.06 -0.76 14.82
C ASN A 102 7.34 -1.50 14.40
N GLU A 103 7.68 -2.52 15.17
CA GLU A 103 8.72 -3.49 14.80
C GLU A 103 8.13 -4.67 14.00
N PRO A 104 8.91 -5.32 13.12
CA PRO A 104 10.23 -4.87 12.71
C PRO A 104 10.15 -3.63 11.81
N LEU A 105 11.14 -2.73 11.92
CA LEU A 105 11.29 -1.63 10.98
C LEU A 105 11.72 -2.15 9.61
N LEU A 106 11.38 -1.40 8.57
CA LEU A 106 11.73 -1.78 7.19
C LEU A 106 13.24 -1.99 6.98
N PRO A 107 14.16 -1.15 7.52
CA PRO A 107 15.60 -1.39 7.46
C PRO A 107 16.01 -2.77 7.98
N ASP A 108 15.48 -3.16 9.14
CA ASP A 108 15.80 -4.44 9.78
C ASP A 108 15.27 -5.62 8.97
N THR A 109 14.03 -5.52 8.49
CA THR A 109 13.42 -6.52 7.61
C THR A 109 14.24 -6.73 6.32
N LEU A 110 14.76 -5.65 5.74
CA LEU A 110 15.58 -5.71 4.53
C LEU A 110 16.95 -6.35 4.82
N ALA A 111 17.62 -5.98 5.91
CA ALA A 111 18.91 -6.55 6.31
C ALA A 111 18.76 -8.05 6.60
N GLU A 112 17.72 -8.47 7.33
CA GLU A 112 17.43 -9.89 7.56
C GLU A 112 17.12 -10.64 6.26
N THR A 113 16.39 -10.01 5.34
CA THR A 113 16.07 -10.61 4.05
C THR A 113 17.33 -10.84 3.23
N GLU A 114 18.20 -9.84 3.17
CA GLU A 114 19.50 -9.94 2.50
C GLU A 114 20.36 -11.06 3.11
N ALA A 115 20.47 -11.12 4.44
CA ALA A 115 21.24 -12.15 5.15
C ALA A 115 20.70 -13.56 4.89
N ALA A 116 19.36 -13.73 4.93
CA ALA A 116 18.70 -15.02 4.66
C ALA A 116 18.95 -15.50 3.21
N LEU A 117 18.93 -14.58 2.25
CA LEU A 117 19.19 -14.90 0.86
C LEU A 117 20.66 -15.27 0.60
N ARG A 118 21.62 -14.62 1.27
CA ARG A 118 23.05 -14.95 1.17
C ARG A 118 23.38 -16.32 1.77
N THR A 119 22.75 -16.67 2.88
CA THR A 119 23.04 -17.93 3.59
C THR A 119 22.27 -19.13 3.02
N GLY A 120 21.37 -18.94 2.05
CA GLY A 120 20.52 -20.00 1.54
C GLY A 120 19.54 -20.57 2.58
N ARG A 121 19.49 -19.99 3.79
CA ARG A 121 18.66 -20.42 4.92
C ARG A 121 17.20 -19.99 4.67
N PRO A 122 16.23 -20.91 4.76
CA PRO A 122 14.83 -20.52 4.64
C PRO A 122 14.48 -19.53 5.76
N ALA A 123 13.81 -18.44 5.42
CA ALA A 123 13.18 -17.58 6.41
C ALA A 123 12.22 -18.43 7.25
N ALA A 124 12.25 -18.22 8.58
CA ALA A 124 11.60 -19.01 9.63
C ALA A 124 10.26 -19.69 9.27
N PRO A 125 9.98 -20.84 9.87
CA PRO A 125 9.09 -21.85 9.34
C PRO A 125 7.62 -21.57 9.61
N GLY A 126 6.82 -21.72 8.56
CA GLY A 126 5.52 -22.34 8.78
C GLY A 126 5.70 -23.87 8.70
N PRO A 127 4.94 -24.70 9.41
CA PRO A 127 5.12 -26.15 9.41
C PRO A 127 4.64 -26.75 8.08
N GLY A 128 5.61 -27.25 7.29
CA GLY A 128 5.30 -28.06 6.11
C GLY A 128 6.50 -28.92 5.73
N PRO A 129 6.34 -30.24 5.48
CA PRO A 129 7.46 -31.14 5.21
C PRO A 129 7.89 -31.07 3.73
N GLY A 130 9.19 -30.96 3.49
CA GLY A 130 9.75 -31.09 2.15
C GLY A 130 11.15 -30.50 2.02
N ALA A 131 12.13 -31.12 2.68
CA ALA A 131 13.53 -30.82 2.47
C ALA A 131 14.03 -31.44 1.17
N GLY A 132 14.27 -30.62 0.15
CA GLY A 132 15.06 -30.95 -1.03
C GLY A 132 16.45 -30.36 -0.90
N THR A 133 17.44 -31.20 -0.62
CA THR A 133 18.88 -30.87 -0.65
C THR A 133 19.37 -30.77 -2.09
N GLY A 134 20.17 -29.76 -2.40
CA GLY A 134 21.11 -29.83 -3.52
C GLY A 134 21.02 -28.72 -4.55
N GLY A 135 22.13 -28.00 -4.71
CA GLY A 135 22.40 -27.22 -5.91
C GLY A 135 22.96 -25.82 -5.62
N SER A 136 24.29 -25.73 -5.41
CA SER A 136 25.05 -24.50 -5.55
C SER A 136 24.92 -23.97 -6.98
N GLY A 137 24.03 -23.03 -7.17
CA GLY A 137 23.93 -22.20 -8.35
C GLY A 137 23.45 -20.84 -7.91
N ALA A 138 24.24 -19.81 -8.12
CA ALA A 138 23.92 -18.42 -7.79
C ALA A 138 22.70 -17.93 -8.57
N ALA A 139 21.51 -18.44 -8.21
CA ALA A 139 20.25 -17.95 -8.68
C ALA A 139 20.00 -16.59 -8.00
N ALA A 140 19.72 -15.59 -8.81
CA ALA A 140 19.46 -14.22 -8.41
C ALA A 140 18.28 -14.16 -7.42
N HIS A 141 18.58 -14.37 -6.14
CA HIS A 141 17.63 -14.20 -5.08
C HIS A 141 17.34 -12.71 -4.93
N GLY A 142 16.11 -12.31 -4.99
CA GLY A 142 15.67 -10.93 -4.93
C GLY A 142 14.46 -10.75 -4.04
N ALA A 143 14.06 -9.54 -3.86
CA ALA A 143 12.86 -9.18 -3.14
C ALA A 143 11.99 -8.23 -3.95
N VAL A 144 10.68 -8.24 -3.69
CA VAL A 144 9.73 -7.24 -4.17
C VAL A 144 9.11 -6.57 -2.95
N LEU A 145 9.33 -5.27 -2.82
CA LEU A 145 8.70 -4.45 -1.79
C LEU A 145 7.31 -4.05 -2.28
N VAL A 146 6.27 -4.47 -1.57
CA VAL A 146 4.88 -4.12 -1.88
C VAL A 146 4.35 -3.14 -0.84
N PRO A 147 4.24 -1.83 -1.15
CA PRO A 147 3.67 -0.86 -0.24
C PRO A 147 2.20 -1.17 0.06
N LEU A 148 1.84 -1.38 1.33
CA LEU A 148 0.45 -1.50 1.76
C LEU A 148 -0.20 -0.11 1.89
N LEU A 149 0.21 0.82 1.03
CA LEU A 149 -0.26 2.20 0.94
C LEU A 149 -1.26 2.32 -0.21
N LEU A 150 -2.30 3.13 -0.03
CA LEU A 150 -3.45 3.15 -0.93
C LEU A 150 -3.34 4.18 -2.07
N SER A 151 -2.34 5.05 -2.02
CA SER A 151 -2.10 6.07 -3.04
C SER A 151 -0.63 6.43 -3.13
N ARG A 152 -0.24 7.07 -4.22
CA ARG A 152 1.09 7.65 -4.36
C ARG A 152 1.22 8.86 -3.42
N GLY A 153 2.25 8.84 -2.61
CA GLY A 153 2.56 9.91 -1.67
C GLY A 153 4.04 9.89 -1.33
N TYR A 154 4.44 10.74 -0.40
CA TYR A 154 5.83 10.94 -0.02
C TYR A 154 6.54 9.62 0.35
N HIS A 155 5.91 8.79 1.17
CA HIS A 155 6.49 7.50 1.59
C HIS A 155 6.80 6.57 0.42
N VAL A 156 5.89 6.47 -0.56
CA VAL A 156 6.09 5.61 -1.74
C VAL A 156 7.18 6.16 -2.64
N LYS A 157 7.20 7.49 -2.84
CA LYS A 157 8.10 8.13 -3.80
C LYS A 157 9.51 8.34 -3.26
N HIS A 158 9.66 8.52 -1.94
CA HIS A 158 10.91 8.96 -1.33
C HIS A 158 11.41 8.04 -0.22
N ASP A 159 10.59 7.71 0.79
CA ASP A 159 11.08 6.99 1.97
C ASP A 159 11.44 5.54 1.65
N ILE A 160 10.53 4.80 1.01
CA ILE A 160 10.79 3.39 0.68
C ILE A 160 12.02 3.21 -0.22
N PRO A 161 12.19 3.96 -1.33
CA PRO A 161 13.39 3.88 -2.15
C PRO A 161 14.67 4.25 -1.39
N ARG A 162 14.60 5.29 -0.55
CA ARG A 162 15.75 5.73 0.27
C ARG A 162 16.15 4.68 1.29
N ILE A 163 15.18 4.08 2.00
CA ILE A 163 15.43 3.02 2.97
C ILE A 163 16.07 1.82 2.28
N LEU A 164 15.53 1.39 1.13
CA LEU A 164 16.09 0.28 0.36
C LEU A 164 17.54 0.53 -0.02
N ALA A 165 17.85 1.71 -0.55
CA ALA A 165 19.20 2.07 -0.98
C ALA A 165 20.20 2.12 0.19
N GLY A 166 19.75 2.51 1.40
CA GLY A 166 20.61 2.68 2.57
C GLY A 166 20.78 1.44 3.44
N SER A 167 19.80 0.53 3.45
CA SER A 167 19.76 -0.55 4.45
C SER A 167 20.20 -1.92 3.93
N ALA A 168 20.07 -2.16 2.63
CA ALA A 168 20.40 -3.46 2.03
C ALA A 168 20.96 -3.28 0.61
N PRO A 169 22.16 -2.68 0.46
CA PRO A 169 22.71 -2.31 -0.86
C PRO A 169 23.03 -3.52 -1.74
N ALA A 170 23.25 -4.70 -1.17
CA ALA A 170 23.49 -5.93 -1.92
C ALA A 170 22.18 -6.68 -2.26
N LEU A 171 21.05 -6.30 -1.66
CA LEU A 171 19.75 -6.88 -1.95
C LEU A 171 19.23 -6.40 -3.31
N ARG A 172 19.13 -7.32 -4.27
CA ARG A 172 18.43 -7.04 -5.52
C ARG A 172 16.94 -6.98 -5.25
N ALA A 173 16.38 -5.78 -5.18
CA ALA A 173 14.97 -5.60 -4.90
C ALA A 173 14.34 -4.55 -5.82
N VAL A 174 13.05 -4.71 -6.06
CA VAL A 174 12.21 -3.74 -6.78
C VAL A 174 11.07 -3.27 -5.88
N VAL A 175 10.65 -2.04 -6.05
CA VAL A 175 9.50 -1.47 -5.33
C VAL A 175 8.30 -1.51 -6.26
N ALA A 176 7.26 -2.20 -5.84
CA ALA A 176 5.99 -2.26 -6.55
C ALA A 176 5.22 -0.94 -6.44
N ALA A 177 4.27 -0.71 -7.34
CA ALA A 177 3.31 0.37 -7.20
C ALA A 177 2.49 0.23 -5.90
N PRO A 178 1.97 1.34 -5.33
CA PRO A 178 1.04 1.27 -4.21
C PRO A 178 -0.23 0.50 -4.58
N LEU A 179 -1.02 0.11 -3.59
CA LEU A 179 -2.22 -0.69 -3.82
C LEU A 179 -3.24 0.01 -4.72
N GLY A 180 -3.41 1.32 -4.59
CA GLY A 180 -4.38 2.07 -5.37
C GLY A 180 -3.81 3.05 -6.39
N PRO A 181 -4.68 3.47 -7.33
CA PRO A 181 -6.05 2.99 -7.57
C PRO A 181 -6.11 1.62 -8.26
N HIS A 182 -7.09 0.80 -7.91
CA HIS A 182 -7.29 -0.53 -8.52
C HIS A 182 -8.74 -1.04 -8.34
N PRO A 183 -9.35 -1.79 -9.28
CA PRO A 183 -10.70 -2.33 -9.15
C PRO A 183 -10.92 -3.23 -7.91
N LEU A 184 -9.90 -3.98 -7.48
CA LEU A 184 -9.96 -4.80 -6.26
C LEU A 184 -10.14 -3.96 -4.98
N LEU A 185 -9.70 -2.69 -4.97
CA LEU A 185 -10.00 -1.78 -3.86
C LEU A 185 -11.48 -1.40 -3.84
N ALA A 186 -12.07 -1.12 -5.01
CA ALA A 186 -13.50 -0.86 -5.10
C ALA A 186 -14.32 -2.09 -4.69
N GLU A 187 -13.85 -3.31 -4.99
CA GLU A 187 -14.46 -4.56 -4.52
C GLU A 187 -14.44 -4.65 -2.99
N ALA A 188 -13.28 -4.40 -2.36
CA ALA A 188 -13.16 -4.46 -0.92
C ALA A 188 -13.98 -3.36 -0.23
N LEU A 189 -13.99 -2.12 -0.75
CA LEU A 189 -14.79 -1.01 -0.23
C LEU A 189 -16.28 -1.30 -0.32
N HIS A 190 -16.75 -1.81 -1.46
CA HIS A 190 -18.13 -2.22 -1.64
C HIS A 190 -18.53 -3.28 -0.61
N ALA A 191 -17.73 -4.33 -0.46
CA ALA A 191 -18.00 -5.38 0.52
C ALA A 191 -18.09 -4.83 1.95
N ARG A 192 -17.18 -3.92 2.34
CA ARG A 192 -17.21 -3.29 3.67
C ARG A 192 -18.43 -2.41 3.88
N LEU A 193 -18.87 -1.68 2.87
CA LEU A 193 -20.12 -0.90 2.94
C LEU A 193 -21.34 -1.81 3.09
N THR A 194 -21.41 -2.88 2.30
CA THR A 194 -22.49 -3.87 2.35
C THR A 194 -22.54 -4.57 3.72
N GLU A 195 -21.37 -4.97 4.26
CA GLU A 195 -21.28 -5.54 5.61
C GLU A 195 -21.80 -4.57 6.68
N ALA A 196 -21.43 -3.29 6.59
CA ALA A 196 -21.87 -2.26 7.54
C ALA A 196 -23.37 -1.96 7.43
N ALA A 197 -23.94 -2.02 6.22
CA ALA A 197 -25.37 -1.83 5.98
C ALA A 197 -26.23 -3.03 6.42
N GLY A 198 -25.61 -4.16 6.84
CA GLY A 198 -26.32 -5.39 7.18
C GLY A 198 -26.98 -6.07 5.98
N ALA A 199 -26.62 -5.69 4.75
CA ALA A 199 -27.18 -6.25 3.53
C ALA A 199 -26.65 -7.66 3.26
N PRO A 200 -27.41 -8.54 2.56
CA PRO A 200 -26.93 -9.87 2.18
C PRO A 200 -25.66 -9.77 1.32
N ARG A 201 -24.69 -10.64 1.60
CA ARG A 201 -23.46 -10.72 0.81
C ARG A 201 -23.76 -11.23 -0.58
N GLY A 202 -23.55 -10.39 -1.61
CA GLY A 202 -23.69 -10.78 -3.00
C GLY A 202 -23.19 -9.70 -3.95
N PRO A 203 -22.91 -10.04 -5.24
CA PRO A 203 -22.41 -9.07 -6.21
C PRO A 203 -23.43 -7.97 -6.54
N GLU A 204 -24.73 -8.21 -6.23
CA GLU A 204 -25.85 -7.29 -6.47
C GLU A 204 -26.37 -6.63 -5.18
N GLY A 205 -25.71 -6.85 -4.02
CA GLY A 205 -26.07 -6.23 -2.76
C GLY A 205 -25.90 -4.71 -2.85
N GLY A 206 -27.02 -3.98 -2.98
CA GLY A 206 -27.05 -2.52 -2.97
C GLY A 206 -26.84 -1.97 -1.56
N LEU A 207 -26.53 -0.68 -1.49
CA LEU A 207 -26.56 0.09 -0.23
C LEU A 207 -28.03 0.53 0.00
N ASP A 208 -28.90 -0.39 0.42
CA ASP A 208 -30.32 -0.11 0.56
C ASP A 208 -30.58 1.13 1.42
N GLY A 209 -31.15 2.15 0.76
CA GLY A 209 -31.51 3.42 1.36
C GLY A 209 -30.37 4.45 1.48
N TYR A 210 -29.14 4.17 1.02
CA TYR A 210 -28.07 5.15 0.91
C TYR A 210 -27.87 5.58 -0.55
N ASP A 211 -27.91 6.88 -0.79
CA ASP A 211 -27.88 7.51 -2.11
C ASP A 211 -26.66 8.41 -2.33
N GLY A 212 -25.72 8.43 -1.37
CA GLY A 212 -24.43 9.10 -1.46
C GLY A 212 -23.37 8.39 -0.63
N VAL A 213 -22.11 8.46 -1.05
CA VAL A 213 -20.98 7.88 -0.32
C VAL A 213 -19.84 8.88 -0.21
N VAL A 214 -19.27 9.04 0.98
CA VAL A 214 -17.99 9.71 1.20
C VAL A 214 -16.89 8.66 1.24
N LEU A 215 -15.89 8.75 0.37
CA LEU A 215 -14.68 7.94 0.43
C LEU A 215 -13.66 8.65 1.33
N ALA A 216 -13.58 8.23 2.59
CA ALA A 216 -12.75 8.85 3.60
C ALA A 216 -11.32 8.30 3.58
N ALA A 217 -10.34 9.15 3.29
CA ALA A 217 -8.92 8.83 3.20
C ALA A 217 -8.08 9.64 4.21
N ALA A 218 -6.83 9.25 4.41
CA ALA A 218 -5.91 9.97 5.30
C ALA A 218 -5.64 11.41 4.84
N GLY A 219 -5.50 11.60 3.53
CA GLY A 219 -5.04 12.85 2.93
C GLY A 219 -3.54 12.84 2.66
N SER A 220 -3.12 13.69 1.74
CA SER A 220 -1.72 13.89 1.36
C SER A 220 -1.53 15.28 0.78
N ARG A 221 -0.35 15.89 1.02
CA ARG A 221 0.06 17.12 0.32
C ARG A 221 0.52 16.84 -1.11
N ASP A 222 0.81 15.58 -1.45
CA ASP A 222 1.18 15.19 -2.81
C ASP A 222 -0.08 15.16 -3.69
N PRO A 223 -0.10 15.90 -4.81
CA PRO A 223 -1.27 15.96 -5.69
C PRO A 223 -1.62 14.62 -6.34
N ASP A 224 -0.66 13.71 -6.48
CA ASP A 224 -0.95 12.36 -6.99
C ASP A 224 -1.80 11.55 -6.00
N GLY A 225 -1.64 11.79 -4.69
CA GLY A 225 -2.48 11.16 -3.67
C GLY A 225 -3.96 11.49 -3.84
N ALA A 226 -4.27 12.78 -4.06
CA ALA A 226 -5.64 13.22 -4.32
C ALA A 226 -6.20 12.68 -5.64
N ARG A 227 -5.41 12.65 -6.70
CA ARG A 227 -5.79 12.06 -8.00
C ARG A 227 -6.11 10.57 -7.88
N ASP A 228 -5.29 9.83 -7.13
CA ASP A 228 -5.47 8.38 -6.92
C ASP A 228 -6.72 8.10 -6.09
N THR A 229 -6.97 8.88 -5.03
CA THR A 229 -8.20 8.78 -4.23
C THR A 229 -9.43 9.10 -5.09
N GLY A 230 -9.39 10.15 -5.91
CA GLY A 230 -10.46 10.49 -6.85
C GLY A 230 -10.74 9.41 -7.89
N ARG A 231 -9.69 8.71 -8.38
CA ARG A 231 -9.87 7.55 -9.29
C ARG A 231 -10.54 6.38 -8.56
N THR A 232 -10.14 6.10 -7.31
CA THR A 232 -10.78 5.07 -6.49
C THR A 232 -12.24 5.40 -6.20
N ALA A 233 -12.57 6.67 -5.92
CA ALA A 233 -13.95 7.11 -5.75
C ALA A 233 -14.80 6.82 -6.99
N ARG A 234 -14.29 7.10 -8.19
CA ARG A 234 -15.00 6.77 -9.45
C ARG A 234 -15.19 5.26 -9.64
N LEU A 235 -14.18 4.44 -9.35
CA LEU A 235 -14.28 2.98 -9.42
C LEU A 235 -15.34 2.44 -8.46
N LEU A 236 -15.39 3.00 -7.24
CA LEU A 236 -16.40 2.63 -6.25
C LEU A 236 -17.81 3.06 -6.71
N GLY A 237 -17.98 4.29 -7.19
CA GLY A 237 -19.26 4.78 -7.70
C GLY A 237 -19.80 3.94 -8.85
N ALA A 238 -18.95 3.55 -9.81
CA ALA A 238 -19.33 2.64 -10.89
C ALA A 238 -19.79 1.27 -10.35
N ARG A 239 -19.11 0.74 -9.31
CA ARG A 239 -19.47 -0.53 -8.69
C ARG A 239 -20.77 -0.45 -7.87
N LEU A 240 -21.10 0.74 -7.35
CA LEU A 240 -22.34 1.02 -6.61
C LEU A 240 -23.52 1.39 -7.51
N GLY A 241 -23.44 1.09 -8.81
CA GLY A 241 -24.55 1.38 -9.74
C GLY A 241 -24.74 2.87 -10.04
N GLY A 242 -23.70 3.69 -9.90
CA GLY A 242 -23.74 5.11 -10.19
C GLY A 242 -24.04 6.01 -8.98
N ILE A 243 -24.12 5.47 -7.78
CA ILE A 243 -24.22 6.29 -6.55
C ILE A 243 -23.04 7.27 -6.52
N PRO A 244 -23.28 8.59 -6.29
CA PRO A 244 -22.22 9.58 -6.21
C PRO A 244 -21.27 9.28 -5.06
N VAL A 245 -19.98 9.23 -5.36
CA VAL A 245 -18.91 9.02 -4.37
C VAL A 245 -17.98 10.22 -4.38
N LEU A 246 -17.87 10.92 -3.24
CA LEU A 246 -16.94 12.03 -3.07
C LEU A 246 -15.76 11.63 -2.18
N PRO A 247 -14.51 11.92 -2.59
CA PRO A 247 -13.37 11.78 -1.71
C PRO A 247 -13.40 12.82 -0.60
N ALA A 248 -12.98 12.43 0.61
CA ALA A 248 -12.76 13.31 1.74
C ALA A 248 -11.52 12.88 2.53
N TYR A 249 -10.97 13.80 3.32
CA TYR A 249 -9.68 13.60 3.94
C TYR A 249 -9.72 13.89 5.45
N ALA A 250 -9.01 13.07 6.21
CA ALA A 250 -8.85 13.24 7.65
C ALA A 250 -7.86 14.36 7.99
N SER A 251 -6.89 14.64 7.09
CA SER A 251 -5.84 15.64 7.27
C SER A 251 -5.24 16.07 5.94
N ALA A 252 -4.43 17.13 5.98
CA ALA A 252 -3.53 17.58 4.90
C ALA A 252 -4.18 17.90 3.53
N ALA A 253 -5.47 17.68 3.34
CA ALA A 253 -6.20 17.96 2.12
C ALA A 253 -7.68 18.27 2.41
N ALA A 254 -8.37 18.84 1.43
CA ALA A 254 -9.81 19.12 1.47
C ALA A 254 -10.52 18.35 0.32
N PRO A 255 -11.83 18.11 0.45
CA PRO A 255 -12.70 18.40 1.58
C PRO A 255 -12.52 17.45 2.77
N THR A 256 -12.92 17.90 3.96
CA THR A 256 -13.14 17.03 5.13
C THR A 256 -14.41 16.20 4.96
N VAL A 257 -14.60 15.16 5.80
CA VAL A 257 -15.82 14.32 5.74
C VAL A 257 -17.10 15.16 5.91
N PRO A 258 -17.23 16.09 6.89
CA PRO A 258 -18.39 16.95 7.00
C PRO A 258 -18.64 17.85 5.77
N GLU A 259 -17.58 18.33 5.12
CA GLU A 259 -17.70 19.15 3.90
C GLU A 259 -18.21 18.33 2.72
N ALA A 260 -17.66 17.13 2.50
CA ALA A 260 -18.14 16.23 1.45
C ALA A 260 -19.59 15.79 1.67
N VAL A 261 -20.00 15.57 2.92
CA VAL A 261 -21.40 15.29 3.27
C VAL A 261 -22.32 16.46 2.88
N ARG A 262 -21.94 17.71 3.25
CA ARG A 262 -22.72 18.89 2.86
C ARG A 262 -22.85 19.00 1.34
N GLU A 263 -21.79 18.73 0.62
CA GLU A 263 -21.77 18.74 -0.85
C GLU A 263 -22.72 17.66 -1.44
N LEU A 264 -22.68 16.43 -0.93
CA LEU A 264 -23.58 15.37 -1.36
C LEU A 264 -25.04 15.72 -1.08
N ARG A 265 -25.34 16.30 0.09
CA ARG A 265 -26.68 16.76 0.45
C ARG A 265 -27.16 17.90 -0.46
N ALA A 266 -26.29 18.85 -0.80
CA ALA A 266 -26.59 19.90 -1.76
C ALA A 266 -26.91 19.36 -3.16
N ARG A 267 -26.36 18.18 -3.52
CA ARG A 267 -26.68 17.44 -4.75
C ARG A 267 -27.95 16.59 -4.65
N GLY A 268 -28.65 16.61 -3.53
CA GLY A 268 -29.92 15.92 -3.31
C GLY A 268 -29.82 14.56 -2.63
N CYS A 269 -28.62 14.12 -2.22
CA CYS A 269 -28.48 12.88 -1.45
C CYS A 269 -29.11 13.04 -0.06
N ARG A 270 -29.96 12.08 0.32
CA ARG A 270 -30.71 12.09 1.60
C ARG A 270 -29.95 11.34 2.69
N ARG A 271 -29.35 10.20 2.34
CA ARG A 271 -28.61 9.33 3.26
C ARG A 271 -27.21 9.07 2.72
N VAL A 272 -26.21 9.48 3.49
CA VAL A 272 -24.81 9.41 3.09
C VAL A 272 -24.04 8.43 3.96
N ALA A 273 -23.45 7.42 3.34
CA ALA A 273 -22.56 6.47 3.99
C ALA A 273 -21.09 6.91 3.92
N VAL A 274 -20.27 6.46 4.86
CA VAL A 274 -18.82 6.69 4.86
C VAL A 274 -18.08 5.39 4.57
N ALA A 275 -17.37 5.33 3.44
CA ALA A 275 -16.46 4.25 3.08
C ALA A 275 -15.05 4.54 3.63
N SER A 276 -14.48 3.62 4.38
CA SER A 276 -13.18 3.78 5.03
C SER A 276 -12.05 3.37 4.09
N TYR A 277 -11.37 4.35 3.48
CA TYR A 277 -10.22 4.13 2.59
C TYR A 277 -8.92 4.11 3.38
N PHE A 278 -8.83 3.13 4.28
CA PHE A 278 -7.68 2.84 5.14
C PHE A 278 -7.38 1.35 5.10
N THR A 279 -6.11 0.99 5.10
CA THR A 279 -5.68 -0.42 5.09
C THR A 279 -6.06 -1.14 6.39
N ALA A 280 -5.97 -0.44 7.53
CA ALA A 280 -6.18 -0.98 8.86
C ALA A 280 -6.82 0.07 9.79
N PRO A 281 -7.35 -0.33 10.96
CA PRO A 281 -7.81 0.59 11.99
C PRO A 281 -6.73 1.59 12.41
N GLY A 282 -7.16 2.74 12.96
CA GLY A 282 -6.28 3.76 13.47
C GLY A 282 -6.99 5.09 13.62
N ARG A 283 -6.29 6.08 14.18
CA ARG A 283 -6.84 7.38 14.55
C ARG A 283 -7.66 8.04 13.44
N PHE A 284 -7.12 8.11 12.21
CA PHE A 284 -7.81 8.79 11.12
C PHE A 284 -9.05 8.03 10.64
N ALA A 285 -9.00 6.70 10.59
CA ALA A 285 -10.17 5.88 10.27
C ALA A 285 -11.28 6.11 11.30
N THR A 286 -10.95 6.15 12.59
CA THR A 286 -11.89 6.41 13.69
C THR A 286 -12.50 7.82 13.58
N LEU A 287 -11.68 8.85 13.36
CA LEU A 287 -12.17 10.22 13.18
C LEU A 287 -13.15 10.36 12.01
N CYS A 288 -12.84 9.72 10.88
CA CYS A 288 -13.73 9.71 9.72
C CYS A 288 -15.04 8.95 9.99
N ALA A 289 -14.98 7.83 10.71
CA ALA A 289 -16.16 7.05 11.06
C ALA A 289 -17.09 7.81 12.03
N GLN A 290 -16.53 8.52 13.00
CA GLN A 290 -17.28 9.37 13.94
C GLN A 290 -18.00 10.54 13.23
N ALA A 291 -17.49 10.97 12.08
CA ALA A 291 -18.09 12.03 11.28
C ALA A 291 -19.19 11.53 10.33
N ALA A 292 -19.58 10.24 10.38
CA ALA A 292 -20.65 9.69 9.56
C ALA A 292 -22.01 10.25 9.98
N PRO A 293 -22.74 10.96 9.08
CA PRO A 293 -23.92 11.73 9.49
C PRO A 293 -25.13 10.86 9.78
N ASP A 294 -25.26 9.74 9.09
CA ASP A 294 -26.42 8.86 9.12
C ASP A 294 -26.09 7.48 9.75
N GLY A 295 -25.01 7.45 10.54
CA GLY A 295 -24.60 6.29 11.34
C GLY A 295 -23.91 5.16 10.57
N LEU A 296 -23.88 5.21 9.23
CA LEU A 296 -23.20 4.18 8.45
C LEU A 296 -21.74 4.58 8.15
N ALA A 297 -20.82 3.97 8.87
CA ALA A 297 -19.41 4.00 8.56
C ALA A 297 -18.90 2.57 8.36
N ALA A 298 -18.36 2.28 7.19
CA ALA A 298 -17.76 1.00 6.90
C ALA A 298 -16.41 0.84 7.64
N ALA A 299 -16.10 -0.38 8.05
CA ALA A 299 -14.78 -0.72 8.59
C ALA A 299 -13.68 -0.49 7.55
N PRO A 300 -12.42 -0.29 7.97
CA PRO A 300 -11.26 -0.29 7.09
C PRO A 300 -11.18 -1.54 6.21
N LEU A 301 -10.45 -1.44 5.10
CA LEU A 301 -10.29 -2.52 4.10
C LEU A 301 -9.86 -3.85 4.74
N GLY A 302 -8.89 -3.81 5.63
CA GLY A 302 -8.49 -4.93 6.47
C GLY A 302 -7.98 -6.14 5.67
N ALA A 303 -8.16 -7.31 6.25
CA ALA A 303 -7.77 -8.58 5.66
C ALA A 303 -8.81 -9.10 4.64
N HIS A 304 -9.44 -8.23 3.85
CA HIS A 304 -10.38 -8.65 2.80
C HIS A 304 -9.65 -9.45 1.71
N THR A 305 -10.30 -10.46 1.13
CA THR A 305 -9.68 -11.33 0.09
C THR A 305 -9.22 -10.53 -1.13
N ALA A 306 -9.98 -9.51 -1.55
CA ALA A 306 -9.58 -8.64 -2.65
C ALA A 306 -8.29 -7.87 -2.34
N MET A 307 -8.06 -7.48 -1.07
CA MET A 307 -6.80 -6.86 -0.64
C MET A 307 -5.61 -7.82 -0.78
N ALA A 308 -5.77 -9.06 -0.34
CA ALA A 308 -4.71 -10.08 -0.47
C ALA A 308 -4.40 -10.39 -1.95
N ARG A 309 -5.43 -10.48 -2.79
CA ARG A 309 -5.26 -10.63 -4.25
C ARG A 309 -4.55 -9.42 -4.86
N LEU A 310 -4.83 -8.21 -4.39
CA LEU A 310 -4.18 -6.99 -4.86
C LEU A 310 -2.70 -6.93 -4.47
N VAL A 311 -2.34 -7.35 -3.27
CA VAL A 311 -0.94 -7.46 -2.83
C VAL A 311 -0.17 -8.39 -3.77
N LEU A 312 -0.72 -9.56 -4.08
CA LEU A 312 -0.12 -10.51 -5.03
C LEU A 312 -0.05 -9.94 -6.45
N HIS A 313 -1.09 -9.24 -6.89
CA HIS A 313 -1.11 -8.59 -8.20
C HIS A 313 0.03 -7.54 -8.33
N ARG A 314 0.21 -6.68 -7.32
CA ARG A 314 1.31 -5.70 -7.29
C ARG A 314 2.69 -6.36 -7.28
N TYR A 315 2.82 -7.46 -6.57
CA TYR A 315 4.03 -8.29 -6.59
C TYR A 315 4.33 -8.83 -8.00
N ASP A 316 3.34 -9.40 -8.67
CA ASP A 316 3.49 -9.98 -10.01
C ASP A 316 3.76 -8.90 -11.07
N GLU A 317 3.09 -7.75 -11.02
CA GLU A 317 3.34 -6.59 -11.90
C GLU A 317 4.79 -6.11 -11.78
N ALA A 318 5.30 -5.98 -10.55
CA ALA A 318 6.67 -5.52 -10.33
C ALA A 318 7.70 -6.50 -10.88
N LEU A 319 7.45 -7.81 -10.73
CA LEU A 319 8.31 -8.85 -11.33
C LEU A 319 8.27 -8.81 -12.86
N ALA A 320 7.09 -8.65 -13.44
CA ALA A 320 6.95 -8.56 -14.89
C ALA A 320 7.64 -7.33 -15.46
N ALA A 321 7.56 -6.20 -14.76
CA ALA A 321 8.24 -4.96 -15.15
C ALA A 321 9.77 -5.02 -15.01
N ALA A 322 10.27 -5.80 -14.05
CA ALA A 322 11.71 -6.00 -13.83
C ALA A 322 12.33 -7.04 -14.76
N ALA A 323 11.51 -7.84 -15.44
CA ALA A 323 11.99 -8.83 -16.42
C ALA A 323 12.59 -8.09 -17.66
N PRO A 324 13.78 -8.47 -18.14
CA PRO A 324 14.28 -7.91 -19.39
C PRO A 324 13.32 -8.22 -20.53
N PRO A 325 13.19 -7.31 -21.50
CA PRO A 325 12.39 -7.58 -22.69
C PRO A 325 12.90 -8.86 -23.34
N ALA A 326 11.98 -9.82 -23.54
CA ALA A 326 12.30 -11.06 -24.24
C ALA A 326 13.03 -10.70 -25.55
N ALA A 327 14.24 -11.23 -25.72
CA ALA A 327 15.01 -11.03 -26.94
C ALA A 327 14.08 -11.34 -28.11
N ARG A 328 13.72 -10.31 -28.89
CA ARG A 328 12.94 -10.48 -30.10
C ARG A 328 13.81 -11.35 -31.00
N THR A 329 13.47 -12.61 -31.11
CA THR A 329 14.02 -13.49 -32.14
C THR A 329 13.67 -12.84 -33.48
N SER A 330 14.63 -12.13 -34.05
CA SER A 330 14.50 -11.68 -35.44
C SER A 330 14.31 -12.94 -36.30
N PRO A 331 13.29 -12.98 -37.14
CA PRO A 331 13.15 -14.08 -38.08
C PRO A 331 14.42 -14.17 -38.92
N LEU A 332 15.01 -15.36 -38.94
CA LEU A 332 16.17 -15.66 -39.79
C LEU A 332 15.85 -15.16 -41.22
N ARG A 333 16.55 -14.13 -41.65
CA ARG A 333 16.52 -13.75 -43.07
C ARG A 333 17.03 -14.95 -43.87
N THR A 334 16.14 -15.68 -44.53
CA THR A 334 16.49 -16.61 -45.56
C THR A 334 17.20 -15.85 -46.66
N ALA A 335 18.47 -16.18 -46.87
CA ALA A 335 19.26 -15.60 -47.96
C ALA A 335 18.62 -16.02 -49.31
N PRO A 336 18.52 -15.08 -50.26
CA PRO A 336 18.03 -15.48 -51.60
C PRO A 336 19.03 -16.40 -52.27
N THR A 337 18.55 -17.58 -52.65
CA THR A 337 19.28 -18.52 -53.54
C THR A 337 19.58 -17.83 -54.87
N ARG A 338 20.86 -17.72 -55.24
CA ARG A 338 21.31 -17.28 -56.55
C ARG A 338 20.84 -18.29 -57.62
N PRO A 339 20.23 -17.85 -58.71
CA PRO A 339 19.98 -18.75 -59.85
C PRO A 339 21.30 -19.04 -60.55
N GLY A 340 21.55 -20.35 -60.78
CA GLY A 340 22.70 -20.84 -61.46
C GLY A 340 22.71 -20.37 -62.93
N SER A 341 23.86 -19.89 -63.39
CA SER A 341 24.15 -19.59 -64.78
C SER A 341 24.19 -20.92 -65.59
N ALA A 342 23.23 -21.11 -66.50
CA ALA A 342 23.32 -22.09 -67.54
C ALA A 342 24.32 -21.61 -68.58
N SER A 343 25.41 -22.38 -68.77
CA SER A 343 26.34 -22.21 -69.91
C SER A 343 25.76 -22.97 -71.11
N ALA A 344 25.57 -22.24 -72.20
CA ALA A 344 25.31 -22.85 -73.51
C ALA A 344 26.63 -23.16 -74.19
N ALA A 345 26.73 -24.38 -74.72
CA ALA A 345 27.60 -24.75 -75.81
C ALA A 345 26.77 -25.15 -77.03
#